data_006f3e3a88776b18840f1ef90b56e0f3
#
_entry.id   006f3e3a88776b18840f1ef90b56e0f3
#
_cell.length_a   1.000
_cell.length_b   1.000
_cell.length_c   1.000
_cell.angle_alpha   90.00
_cell.angle_beta   90.00
_cell.angle_gamma   90.00
#
_symmetry.space_group_name_H-M   'P 1'
#
loop_
_entity.id
_entity.type
_entity.pdbx_description
1 polymer ?
#
loop_
_entity_poly.entity_id
_entity_poly.type
_entity_poly.pdbx_seq_one_letter_code
_entity_poly.pdbx_strand_id
1 'polypeptide(L)'
;AAARTVAEREARLQQTAQWRPAIMLGAGTLLLAGALYAAGGTTLVRLAFPDQSDGSLLRDANGAVRGSALVAQPFAGDGWFQSRPSAAGHDPMAAAGSNMARSNPALAARVAEATAAVAAHEEIAPADVPADLVTQSGGGLDPHLSPAAAQVQVRRVARVRGMSEPELLALVKAHTEARQWGVFGQPRVNVMRLNQALMEHARAQ
;
A
#
# COMPACT_ATOMS: atom_id res chain seq x y z
N ALA A 1 -37.72 -31.03 53.34
CA ALA A 1 -38.03 -30.44 52.06
C ALA A 1 -37.88 -28.92 52.05
N ALA A 2 -38.50 -28.17 53.04
CA ALA A 2 -38.48 -26.72 53.11
C ALA A 2 -37.05 -26.11 53.26
N ALA A 3 -36.16 -26.71 54.06
CA ALA A 3 -34.79 -26.23 54.26
C ALA A 3 -33.90 -26.35 52.96
N ARG A 4 -34.13 -27.36 52.15
CA ARG A 4 -33.45 -27.49 50.84
C ARG A 4 -33.87 -26.40 49.84
N THR A 5 -35.13 -26.08 49.81
CA THR A 5 -35.67 -25.02 48.93
C THR A 5 -35.19 -23.62 49.31
N VAL A 6 -34.97 -23.35 50.58
CA VAL A 6 -34.40 -22.07 51.08
C VAL A 6 -32.91 -21.96 50.68
N ALA A 7 -32.14 -23.00 50.94
CA ALA A 7 -30.72 -23.02 50.54
C ALA A 7 -30.50 -22.91 49.03
N GLU A 8 -31.33 -23.58 48.21
CA GLU A 8 -31.29 -23.46 46.76
C GLU A 8 -31.66 -22.06 46.26
N ARG A 9 -32.60 -21.40 46.93
CA ARG A 9 -33.02 -20.03 46.63
C ARG A 9 -31.95 -19.00 47.00
N GLU A 10 -31.30 -19.18 48.14
CA GLU A 10 -30.17 -18.36 48.60
C GLU A 10 -28.95 -18.52 47.66
N ALA A 11 -28.63 -19.76 47.26
CA ALA A 11 -27.56 -20.03 46.30
C ALA A 11 -27.80 -19.37 44.92
N ARG A 12 -29.05 -19.39 44.44
CA ARG A 12 -29.43 -18.70 43.21
C ARG A 12 -29.34 -17.18 43.34
N LEU A 13 -29.77 -16.62 44.47
CA LEU A 13 -29.69 -15.18 44.72
C LEU A 13 -28.22 -14.70 44.84
N GLN A 14 -27.37 -15.50 45.46
CA GLN A 14 -25.93 -15.23 45.54
C GLN A 14 -25.29 -15.33 44.15
N GLN A 15 -25.68 -16.30 43.36
CA GLN A 15 -25.17 -16.49 42.00
C GLN A 15 -25.58 -15.33 41.05
N THR A 16 -26.83 -14.85 41.16
CA THR A 16 -27.29 -13.69 40.40
C THR A 16 -26.68 -12.37 40.89
N ALA A 17 -26.40 -12.25 42.20
CA ALA A 17 -25.77 -11.04 42.73
C ALA A 17 -24.30 -10.85 42.29
N GLN A 18 -23.63 -11.91 41.86
CA GLN A 18 -22.25 -11.86 41.35
C GLN A 18 -22.13 -11.39 39.90
N TRP A 19 -23.17 -11.49 39.09
CA TRP A 19 -23.13 -11.11 37.71
C TRP A 19 -22.87 -9.60 37.47
N ARG A 20 -23.46 -8.75 38.31
CA ARG A 20 -23.29 -7.30 38.23
C ARG A 20 -21.84 -6.87 38.41
N PRO A 21 -21.15 -7.23 39.52
CA PRO A 21 -19.76 -6.85 39.70
C PRO A 21 -18.83 -7.49 38.66
N ALA A 22 -19.12 -8.71 38.19
CA ALA A 22 -18.36 -9.34 37.13
C ALA A 22 -18.47 -8.57 35.80
N ILE A 23 -19.69 -8.19 35.40
CA ILE A 23 -19.92 -7.38 34.20
C ILE A 23 -19.27 -6.00 34.35
N MET A 24 -19.44 -5.33 35.50
CA MET A 24 -18.86 -4.01 35.74
C MET A 24 -17.32 -4.06 35.69
N LEU A 25 -16.73 -5.08 36.34
CA LEU A 25 -15.29 -5.26 36.32
C LEU A 25 -14.79 -5.57 34.92
N GLY A 26 -15.45 -6.50 34.21
CA GLY A 26 -15.09 -6.86 32.83
C GLY A 26 -15.21 -5.68 31.88
N ALA A 27 -16.33 -4.97 31.91
CA ALA A 27 -16.55 -3.79 31.09
C ALA A 27 -15.58 -2.65 31.44
N GLY A 28 -15.36 -2.40 32.73
CA GLY A 28 -14.41 -1.39 33.20
C GLY A 28 -12.97 -1.70 32.76
N THR A 29 -12.54 -2.95 32.91
CA THR A 29 -11.21 -3.39 32.47
C THR A 29 -11.06 -3.26 30.95
N LEU A 30 -12.06 -3.70 30.19
CA LEU A 30 -12.05 -3.60 28.72
C LEU A 30 -11.96 -2.15 28.26
N LEU A 31 -12.76 -1.27 28.84
CA LEU A 31 -12.75 0.15 28.48
C LEU A 31 -11.45 0.84 28.87
N LEU A 32 -10.98 0.64 30.11
CA LEU A 32 -9.74 1.26 30.59
C LEU A 32 -8.52 0.72 29.84
N ALA A 33 -8.37 -0.60 29.75
CA ALA A 33 -7.24 -1.18 29.05
C ALA A 33 -7.28 -0.85 27.56
N GLY A 34 -8.45 -0.93 26.90
CA GLY A 34 -8.63 -0.56 25.51
C GLY A 34 -8.33 0.92 25.26
N ALA A 35 -8.86 1.82 26.08
CA ALA A 35 -8.63 3.26 25.94
C ALA A 35 -7.15 3.63 26.18
N LEU A 36 -6.53 3.08 27.24
CA LEU A 36 -5.11 3.34 27.56
C LEU A 36 -4.19 2.79 26.46
N TYR A 37 -4.46 1.58 25.96
CA TYR A 37 -3.69 0.99 24.88
C TYR A 37 -3.84 1.79 23.60
N ALA A 38 -5.08 2.12 23.20
CA ALA A 38 -5.34 2.88 21.99
C ALA A 38 -4.74 4.30 22.06
N ALA A 39 -4.98 5.03 23.16
CA ALA A 39 -4.45 6.37 23.34
C ALA A 39 -2.92 6.37 23.45
N GLY A 40 -2.37 5.50 24.27
CA GLY A 40 -0.92 5.38 24.49
C GLY A 40 -0.18 4.94 23.22
N GLY A 41 -0.66 3.88 22.57
CA GLY A 41 -0.09 3.37 21.32
C GLY A 41 -0.17 4.39 20.18
N THR A 42 -1.33 5.00 19.99
CA THR A 42 -1.52 6.02 18.94
C THR A 42 -0.63 7.24 19.19
N THR A 43 -0.55 7.71 20.43
CA THR A 43 0.30 8.85 20.77
C THR A 43 1.78 8.54 20.55
N LEU A 44 2.24 7.37 20.98
CA LEU A 44 3.62 6.94 20.78
C LEU A 44 3.99 6.86 19.30
N VAL A 45 3.12 6.24 18.48
CA VAL A 45 3.34 6.12 17.03
C VAL A 45 3.34 7.49 16.37
N ARG A 46 2.43 8.39 16.73
CA ARG A 46 2.42 9.76 16.19
C ARG A 46 3.66 10.57 16.54
N LEU A 47 4.20 10.39 17.73
CA LEU A 47 5.43 11.05 18.15
C LEU A 47 6.67 10.49 17.48
N ALA A 48 6.73 9.15 17.32
CA ALA A 48 7.90 8.49 16.73
C ALA A 48 7.89 8.47 15.19
N PHE A 49 6.71 8.41 14.57
CA PHE A 49 6.50 8.25 13.13
C PHE A 49 5.35 9.13 12.62
N PRO A 50 5.47 10.47 12.69
CA PRO A 50 4.38 11.38 12.35
C PRO A 50 3.86 11.19 10.92
N ASP A 51 4.74 11.14 9.93
CA ASP A 51 4.35 10.99 8.52
C ASP A 51 3.61 9.66 8.26
N GLN A 52 4.11 8.56 8.84
CA GLN A 52 3.51 7.24 8.67
C GLN A 52 2.15 7.15 9.39
N SER A 53 2.04 7.76 10.57
CA SER A 53 0.80 7.77 11.34
C SER A 53 -0.32 8.55 10.65
N ASP A 54 0.05 9.53 9.84
CA ASP A 54 -0.90 10.35 9.05
C ASP A 54 -1.12 9.80 7.62
N GLY A 55 -0.63 8.58 7.34
CA GLY A 55 -0.87 7.87 6.08
C GLY A 55 0.15 8.16 4.99
N SER A 56 1.35 8.63 5.32
CA SER A 56 2.45 8.91 4.37
C SER A 56 1.98 9.78 3.19
N LEU A 57 1.26 10.87 3.50
CA LEU A 57 0.64 11.73 2.51
C LEU A 57 1.68 12.48 1.68
N LEU A 58 1.49 12.46 0.38
CA LEU A 58 2.26 13.23 -0.58
C LEU A 58 1.57 14.58 -0.81
N ARG A 59 2.31 15.66 -0.58
CA ARG A 59 1.81 17.03 -0.71
C ARG A 59 2.58 17.78 -1.78
N ASP A 60 1.87 18.63 -2.51
CA ASP A 60 2.53 19.53 -3.45
C ASP A 60 3.14 20.77 -2.75
N ALA A 61 3.80 21.63 -3.52
CA ALA A 61 4.44 22.86 -3.02
C ALA A 61 3.48 23.82 -2.30
N ASN A 62 2.18 23.71 -2.54
CA ASN A 62 1.13 24.50 -1.90
C ASN A 62 0.56 23.81 -0.65
N GLY A 63 1.10 22.63 -0.27
CA GLY A 63 0.63 21.83 0.85
C GLY A 63 -0.62 20.99 0.56
N ALA A 64 -1.17 21.05 -0.66
CA ALA A 64 -2.33 20.25 -1.04
C ALA A 64 -1.97 18.75 -1.14
N VAL A 65 -2.80 17.90 -0.58
CA VAL A 65 -2.63 16.45 -0.65
C VAL A 65 -2.86 15.98 -2.08
N ARG A 66 -1.89 15.25 -2.64
CA ARG A 66 -1.93 14.67 -3.99
C ARG A 66 -2.08 13.16 -3.99
N GLY A 67 -1.83 12.52 -2.87
CA GLY A 67 -1.94 11.07 -2.72
C GLY A 67 -1.24 10.58 -1.46
N SER A 68 -0.97 9.29 -1.42
CA SER A 68 -0.17 8.64 -0.38
C SER A 68 0.96 7.85 -1.01
N ALA A 69 2.11 7.82 -0.36
CA ALA A 69 3.22 6.97 -0.77
C ALA A 69 2.92 5.47 -0.59
N LEU A 70 1.84 5.12 0.11
CA LEU A 70 1.45 3.74 0.40
C LEU A 70 0.47 3.15 -0.62
N VAL A 71 -0.17 4.00 -1.45
CA VAL A 71 -1.27 3.59 -2.32
C VAL A 71 -0.98 4.04 -3.74
N ALA A 72 -0.87 3.07 -4.67
CA ALA A 72 -0.76 3.36 -6.08
C ALA A 72 -2.00 4.08 -6.60
N GLN A 73 -1.76 5.07 -7.45
CA GLN A 73 -2.80 5.81 -8.16
C GLN A 73 -2.51 5.79 -9.66
N PRO A 74 -3.53 5.81 -10.53
CA PRO A 74 -3.33 5.90 -11.96
C PRO A 74 -2.81 7.28 -12.33
N PHE A 75 -1.81 7.33 -13.21
CA PHE A 75 -1.33 8.55 -13.83
C PHE A 75 -1.73 8.54 -15.31
N ALA A 76 -2.42 9.57 -15.75
CA ALA A 76 -2.84 9.71 -17.12
C ALA A 76 -1.72 10.29 -18.01
N GLY A 77 -1.48 9.66 -19.17
CA GLY A 77 -0.53 10.12 -20.19
C GLY A 77 0.89 9.56 -20.05
N ASP A 78 1.63 9.69 -21.12
CA ASP A 78 2.94 9.05 -21.32
C ASP A 78 4.08 9.75 -20.59
N GLY A 79 3.87 10.94 -20.06
CA GLY A 79 4.87 11.67 -19.29
C GLY A 79 5.05 11.23 -17.84
N TRP A 80 4.48 10.07 -17.46
CA TRP A 80 4.52 9.55 -16.10
C TRP A 80 5.01 8.12 -16.04
N PHE A 81 5.67 7.77 -14.95
CA PHE A 81 5.92 6.37 -14.62
C PHE A 81 4.61 5.71 -14.23
N GLN A 82 4.32 4.57 -14.84
CA GLN A 82 3.15 3.77 -14.55
C GLN A 82 3.49 2.73 -13.47
N SER A 83 2.57 2.50 -12.54
CA SER A 83 2.69 1.47 -11.52
C SER A 83 2.33 0.08 -12.06
N ARG A 84 2.38 -0.94 -11.20
CA ARG A 84 1.93 -2.29 -11.53
C ARG A 84 0.45 -2.29 -11.95
N PRO A 85 0.05 -3.20 -12.85
CA PRO A 85 -1.36 -3.37 -13.19
C PRO A 85 -2.21 -3.71 -11.94
N SER A 86 -3.42 -3.16 -11.89
CA SER A 86 -4.37 -3.36 -10.79
C SER A 86 -5.59 -4.12 -11.27
N ALA A 87 -5.99 -5.18 -10.53
CA ALA A 87 -7.27 -5.85 -10.76
C ALA A 87 -8.47 -5.00 -10.29
N ALA A 88 -8.21 -4.05 -9.38
CA ALA A 88 -9.18 -3.14 -8.79
C ALA A 88 -9.22 -1.77 -9.47
N GLY A 89 -8.47 -1.56 -10.56
CA GLY A 89 -8.37 -0.23 -11.19
C GLY A 89 -7.78 0.85 -10.27
N HIS A 90 -6.97 0.46 -9.28
CA HIS A 90 -6.43 1.32 -8.22
C HIS A 90 -7.50 1.95 -7.31
N ASP A 91 -8.71 1.36 -7.25
CA ASP A 91 -9.74 1.81 -6.31
C ASP A 91 -9.42 1.28 -4.88
N PRO A 92 -9.13 2.15 -3.91
CA PRO A 92 -8.82 1.74 -2.54
C PRO A 92 -10.03 1.12 -1.81
N MET A 93 -11.25 1.39 -2.27
CA MET A 93 -12.47 0.80 -1.70
C MET A 93 -12.76 -0.60 -2.25
N ALA A 94 -12.10 -0.98 -3.35
CA ALA A 94 -12.25 -2.28 -4.00
C ALA A 94 -10.93 -3.05 -4.07
N ALA A 95 -10.01 -2.83 -3.10
CA ALA A 95 -8.69 -3.45 -3.06
C ALA A 95 -8.77 -4.97 -3.24
N ALA A 96 -8.26 -5.48 -4.35
CA ALA A 96 -8.31 -6.89 -4.70
C ALA A 96 -7.20 -7.27 -5.69
N GLY A 97 -6.79 -8.54 -5.65
CA GLY A 97 -5.99 -9.18 -6.69
C GLY A 97 -6.88 -10.00 -7.64
N SER A 98 -6.31 -10.43 -8.75
CA SER A 98 -7.03 -11.30 -9.70
C SER A 98 -7.36 -12.69 -9.17
N ASN A 99 -6.60 -13.16 -8.16
CA ASN A 99 -6.74 -14.48 -7.51
C ASN A 99 -6.75 -15.67 -8.50
N MET A 100 -6.15 -15.48 -9.69
CA MET A 100 -6.09 -16.53 -10.71
C MET A 100 -4.98 -17.54 -10.36
N ALA A 101 -5.31 -18.83 -10.42
CA ALA A 101 -4.32 -19.89 -10.26
C ALA A 101 -3.30 -19.84 -11.42
N ARG A 102 -2.06 -20.27 -11.14
CA ARG A 102 -0.99 -20.33 -12.18
C ARG A 102 -1.34 -21.25 -13.35
N SER A 103 -2.17 -22.26 -13.11
CA SER A 103 -2.67 -23.19 -14.12
C SER A 103 -3.87 -22.65 -14.93
N ASN A 104 -4.39 -21.46 -14.59
CA ASN A 104 -5.52 -20.89 -15.31
C ASN A 104 -5.04 -20.32 -16.67
N PRO A 105 -5.56 -20.82 -17.80
CA PRO A 105 -5.15 -20.35 -19.12
C PRO A 105 -5.46 -18.88 -19.36
N ALA A 106 -6.49 -18.33 -18.71
CA ALA A 106 -6.81 -16.90 -18.80
C ALA A 106 -5.71 -16.01 -18.18
N LEU A 107 -4.98 -16.51 -17.15
CA LEU A 107 -3.83 -15.80 -16.61
C LEU A 107 -2.69 -15.71 -17.63
N ALA A 108 -2.38 -16.82 -18.30
CA ALA A 108 -1.33 -16.87 -19.31
C ALA A 108 -1.66 -15.97 -20.51
N ALA A 109 -2.90 -16.00 -20.99
CA ALA A 109 -3.37 -15.14 -22.07
C ALA A 109 -3.27 -13.65 -21.70
N ARG A 110 -3.74 -13.26 -20.51
CA ARG A 110 -3.64 -11.87 -20.04
C ARG A 110 -2.20 -11.39 -19.92
N VAL A 111 -1.30 -12.23 -19.37
CA VAL A 111 0.12 -11.86 -19.24
C VAL A 111 0.77 -11.71 -20.62
N ALA A 112 0.47 -12.59 -21.57
CA ALA A 112 0.97 -12.49 -22.93
C ALA A 112 0.49 -11.20 -23.64
N GLU A 113 -0.78 -10.87 -23.50
CA GLU A 113 -1.37 -9.63 -24.03
C GLU A 113 -0.73 -8.39 -23.38
N ALA A 114 -0.62 -8.37 -22.05
CA ALA A 114 0.03 -7.27 -21.31
C ALA A 114 1.50 -7.12 -21.70
N THR A 115 2.22 -8.23 -21.91
CA THR A 115 3.62 -8.20 -22.35
C THR A 115 3.74 -7.58 -23.73
N ALA A 116 2.89 -7.95 -24.68
CA ALA A 116 2.88 -7.37 -26.01
C ALA A 116 2.55 -5.86 -25.97
N ALA A 117 1.57 -5.47 -25.15
CA ALA A 117 1.18 -4.07 -25.00
C ALA A 117 2.30 -3.21 -24.39
N VAL A 118 2.96 -3.69 -23.30
CA VAL A 118 4.07 -2.98 -22.67
C VAL A 118 5.28 -2.92 -23.60
N ALA A 119 5.62 -4.02 -24.29
CA ALA A 119 6.73 -4.05 -25.26
C ALA A 119 6.54 -3.00 -26.36
N ALA A 120 5.34 -2.91 -26.91
CA ALA A 120 5.00 -1.92 -27.93
C ALA A 120 5.03 -0.48 -27.38
N HIS A 121 4.50 -0.27 -26.17
CA HIS A 121 4.41 1.04 -25.54
C HIS A 121 5.77 1.61 -25.14
N GLU A 122 6.66 0.76 -24.62
CA GLU A 122 8.01 1.14 -24.17
C GLU A 122 9.08 0.97 -25.26
N GLU A 123 8.70 0.50 -26.45
CA GLU A 123 9.59 0.27 -27.61
C GLU A 123 10.76 -0.69 -27.27
N ILE A 124 10.46 -1.80 -26.57
CA ILE A 124 11.43 -2.83 -26.16
C ILE A 124 11.01 -4.22 -26.68
N ALA A 125 11.93 -5.19 -26.67
CA ALA A 125 11.57 -6.56 -27.02
C ALA A 125 10.68 -7.18 -25.93
N PRO A 126 9.71 -8.07 -26.29
CA PRO A 126 8.85 -8.74 -25.31
C PRO A 126 9.63 -9.51 -24.23
N ALA A 127 10.83 -10.02 -24.57
CA ALA A 127 11.70 -10.73 -23.63
C ALA A 127 12.32 -9.80 -22.57
N ASP A 128 12.38 -8.50 -22.84
CA ASP A 128 12.96 -7.50 -21.93
C ASP A 128 11.91 -6.83 -21.04
N VAL A 129 10.64 -7.22 -21.16
CA VAL A 129 9.55 -6.67 -20.34
C VAL A 129 9.65 -7.20 -18.92
N PRO A 130 9.86 -6.34 -17.90
CA PRO A 130 9.87 -6.76 -16.51
C PRO A 130 8.53 -7.31 -16.04
N ALA A 131 8.57 -8.39 -15.27
CA ALA A 131 7.38 -9.13 -14.84
C ALA A 131 6.38 -8.28 -14.04
N ASP A 132 6.84 -7.31 -13.29
CA ASP A 132 6.00 -6.43 -12.47
C ASP A 132 5.20 -5.40 -13.30
N LEU A 133 5.54 -5.15 -14.55
CA LEU A 133 4.72 -4.35 -15.47
C LEU A 133 3.55 -5.13 -16.08
N VAL A 134 3.57 -6.47 -15.99
CA VAL A 134 2.54 -7.33 -16.60
C VAL A 134 1.80 -8.21 -15.61
N THR A 135 2.30 -8.29 -14.36
CA THR A 135 1.65 -9.03 -13.28
C THR A 135 0.92 -8.08 -12.34
N GLN A 136 -0.36 -8.37 -12.10
CA GLN A 136 -1.17 -7.58 -11.18
C GLN A 136 -0.64 -7.68 -9.75
N SER A 137 -0.71 -6.58 -9.00
CA SER A 137 -0.39 -6.59 -7.58
C SER A 137 -1.44 -7.39 -6.79
N GLY A 138 -1.03 -8.02 -5.68
CA GLY A 138 -1.93 -8.84 -4.86
C GLY A 138 -3.08 -8.06 -4.24
N GLY A 139 -2.85 -6.83 -3.84
CA GLY A 139 -3.87 -5.92 -3.30
C GLY A 139 -4.42 -4.91 -4.31
N GLY A 140 -3.86 -4.86 -5.53
CA GLY A 140 -4.26 -3.89 -6.56
C GLY A 140 -3.81 -2.45 -6.31
N LEU A 141 -3.05 -2.19 -5.21
CA LEU A 141 -2.69 -0.85 -4.76
C LEU A 141 -1.18 -0.68 -4.49
N ASP A 142 -0.34 -1.62 -4.94
CA ASP A 142 1.11 -1.59 -4.69
C ASP A 142 1.76 -0.42 -5.45
N PRO A 143 2.35 0.57 -4.75
CA PRO A 143 2.99 1.72 -5.38
C PRO A 143 4.43 1.44 -5.83
N HIS A 144 4.93 0.22 -5.67
CA HIS A 144 6.32 -0.10 -5.92
C HIS A 144 6.53 -0.85 -7.23
N LEU A 145 7.64 -0.52 -7.89
CA LEU A 145 8.21 -1.23 -9.02
C LEU A 145 9.61 -1.71 -8.72
N SER A 146 10.08 -2.74 -9.44
CA SER A 146 11.49 -3.03 -9.51
C SER A 146 12.25 -1.88 -10.20
N PRO A 147 13.55 -1.68 -9.89
CA PRO A 147 14.38 -0.72 -10.64
C PRO A 147 14.38 -0.99 -12.14
N ALA A 148 14.36 -2.26 -12.57
CA ALA A 148 14.28 -2.64 -13.97
C ALA A 148 12.98 -2.13 -14.62
N ALA A 149 11.84 -2.30 -13.95
CA ALA A 149 10.54 -1.83 -14.46
C ALA A 149 10.42 -0.30 -14.52
N ALA A 150 11.11 0.42 -13.64
CA ALA A 150 11.21 1.87 -13.76
C ALA A 150 12.16 2.27 -14.92
N GLN A 151 13.29 1.58 -15.09
CA GLN A 151 14.27 1.89 -16.14
C GLN A 151 13.71 1.76 -17.55
N VAL A 152 12.92 0.73 -17.84
CA VAL A 152 12.35 0.55 -19.21
C VAL A 152 11.40 1.68 -19.61
N GLN A 153 10.80 2.38 -18.64
CA GLN A 153 9.92 3.53 -18.88
C GLN A 153 10.68 4.86 -19.08
N VAL A 154 11.98 4.91 -18.76
CA VAL A 154 12.77 6.15 -18.79
C VAL A 154 12.76 6.80 -20.15
N ARG A 155 13.00 6.05 -21.23
CA ARG A 155 13.07 6.58 -22.59
C ARG A 155 11.79 7.30 -23.00
N ARG A 156 10.63 6.68 -22.75
CA ARG A 156 9.32 7.28 -23.05
C ARG A 156 9.09 8.56 -22.23
N VAL A 157 9.29 8.48 -20.92
CA VAL A 157 9.06 9.60 -20.00
C VAL A 157 10.00 10.76 -20.32
N ALA A 158 11.29 10.49 -20.56
CA ALA A 158 12.30 11.50 -20.95
C ALA A 158 11.88 12.23 -22.22
N ARG A 159 11.49 11.49 -23.26
CA ARG A 159 11.03 12.04 -24.55
C ARG A 159 9.83 12.97 -24.35
N VAL A 160 8.82 12.55 -23.62
CA VAL A 160 7.59 13.34 -23.40
C VAL A 160 7.83 14.58 -22.54
N ARG A 161 8.75 14.48 -21.57
CA ARG A 161 9.09 15.58 -20.66
C ARG A 161 10.17 16.53 -21.17
N GLY A 162 10.84 16.20 -22.27
CA GLY A 162 11.96 16.98 -22.78
C GLY A 162 13.20 16.90 -21.89
N MET A 163 13.31 15.86 -21.05
CA MET A 163 14.45 15.59 -20.18
C MET A 163 15.46 14.68 -20.89
N SER A 164 16.71 14.72 -20.47
CA SER A 164 17.69 13.73 -20.93
C SER A 164 17.49 12.39 -20.19
N GLU A 165 17.71 11.27 -20.89
CA GLU A 165 17.63 9.93 -20.26
C GLU A 165 18.58 9.78 -19.07
N PRO A 166 19.87 10.24 -19.12
CA PRO A 166 20.77 10.16 -17.98
C PRO A 166 20.24 10.90 -16.74
N GLU A 167 19.64 12.07 -16.94
CA GLU A 167 19.05 12.85 -15.84
C GLU A 167 17.87 12.11 -15.20
N LEU A 168 16.99 11.54 -16.02
CA LEU A 168 15.84 10.78 -15.52
C LEU A 168 16.27 9.46 -14.87
N LEU A 169 17.33 8.79 -15.39
CA LEU A 169 17.93 7.62 -14.74
C LEU A 169 18.52 7.98 -13.37
N ALA A 170 19.17 9.14 -13.25
CA ALA A 170 19.67 9.62 -11.96
C ALA A 170 18.53 9.84 -10.97
N LEU A 171 17.39 10.38 -11.43
CA LEU A 171 16.18 10.55 -10.61
C LEU A 171 15.62 9.20 -10.14
N VAL A 172 15.49 8.22 -11.04
CA VAL A 172 15.06 6.84 -10.71
C VAL A 172 15.99 6.23 -9.67
N LYS A 173 17.31 6.37 -9.86
CA LYS A 173 18.32 5.86 -8.93
C LYS A 173 18.22 6.52 -7.55
N ALA A 174 18.01 7.84 -7.49
CA ALA A 174 17.84 8.58 -6.23
C ALA A 174 16.58 8.14 -5.47
N HIS A 175 15.54 7.69 -6.19
CA HIS A 175 14.28 7.19 -5.59
C HIS A 175 14.22 5.66 -5.50
N THR A 176 15.36 4.98 -5.71
CA THR A 176 15.46 3.53 -5.50
C THR A 176 15.79 3.23 -4.04
N GLU A 177 14.84 2.63 -3.34
CA GLU A 177 15.04 2.14 -1.98
C GLU A 177 15.81 0.82 -2.01
N ALA A 178 16.87 0.72 -1.21
CA ALA A 178 17.62 -0.50 -1.02
C ALA A 178 16.85 -1.51 -0.14
N ARG A 179 17.40 -2.72 -0.01
CA ARG A 179 16.89 -3.72 0.95
C ARG A 179 16.92 -3.17 2.37
N GLN A 180 15.88 -3.43 3.14
CA GLN A 180 15.85 -3.08 4.57
C GLN A 180 17.00 -3.80 5.30
N TRP A 181 17.81 -3.01 6.00
CA TRP A 181 19.03 -3.45 6.69
C TRP A 181 20.01 -4.23 5.80
N GLY A 182 19.93 -4.06 4.48
CA GLY A 182 20.77 -4.77 3.50
C GLY A 182 20.37 -6.22 3.23
N VAL A 183 19.40 -6.77 3.98
CA VAL A 183 19.04 -8.20 3.96
C VAL A 183 17.60 -8.43 3.49
N PHE A 184 16.64 -7.67 4.00
CA PHE A 184 15.21 -7.93 3.80
C PHE A 184 14.65 -7.22 2.57
N GLY A 185 13.80 -7.94 1.83
CA GLY A 185 13.10 -7.42 0.65
C GLY A 185 13.99 -7.37 -0.60
N GLN A 186 13.50 -6.65 -1.59
CA GLN A 186 14.21 -6.37 -2.85
C GLN A 186 14.32 -4.86 -3.03
N PRO A 187 15.33 -4.36 -3.78
CA PRO A 187 15.36 -2.97 -4.20
C PRO A 187 14.07 -2.61 -4.93
N ARG A 188 13.51 -1.45 -4.64
CA ARG A 188 12.23 -1.01 -5.19
C ARG A 188 12.21 0.49 -5.42
N VAL A 189 11.36 0.91 -6.33
CA VAL A 189 11.09 2.32 -6.64
C VAL A 189 9.64 2.62 -6.32
N ASN A 190 9.39 3.59 -5.47
CA ASN A 190 8.04 4.06 -5.18
C ASN A 190 7.61 5.03 -6.29
N VAL A 191 6.66 4.59 -7.13
CA VAL A 191 6.20 5.34 -8.31
C VAL A 191 5.51 6.65 -7.93
N MET A 192 4.82 6.68 -6.78
CA MET A 192 4.14 7.89 -6.33
C MET A 192 5.14 8.99 -5.98
N ARG A 193 6.21 8.64 -5.23
CA ARG A 193 7.31 9.56 -4.88
C ARG A 193 8.12 9.97 -6.11
N LEU A 194 8.40 9.03 -7.00
CA LEU A 194 9.13 9.31 -8.24
C LEU A 194 8.36 10.29 -9.12
N ASN A 195 7.06 10.10 -9.32
CA ASN A 195 6.23 11.01 -10.10
C ASN A 195 6.07 12.38 -9.42
N GLN A 196 6.04 12.42 -8.08
CA GLN A 196 6.06 13.69 -7.35
C GLN A 196 7.37 14.47 -7.62
N ALA A 197 8.51 13.80 -7.49
CA ALA A 197 9.82 14.43 -7.78
C ALA A 197 9.91 14.91 -9.23
N LEU A 198 9.32 14.16 -10.17
CA LEU A 198 9.23 14.55 -11.57
C LEU A 198 8.38 15.82 -11.79
N MET A 199 7.30 15.99 -11.01
CA MET A 199 6.50 17.24 -11.02
C MET A 199 7.29 18.43 -10.47
N GLU A 200 8.02 18.22 -9.39
CA GLU A 200 8.82 19.27 -8.75
C GLU A 200 9.96 19.73 -9.65
N HIS A 201 10.61 18.77 -10.31
CA HIS A 201 11.68 19.06 -11.28
C HIS A 201 11.18 19.94 -12.45
N ALA A 202 10.02 19.61 -13.01
CA ALA A 202 9.42 20.38 -14.10
C ALA A 202 9.00 21.82 -13.71
N ARG A 203 8.87 22.12 -12.42
CA ARG A 203 8.55 23.47 -11.93
C ARG A 203 9.80 24.32 -11.65
N ALA A 204 10.96 23.66 -11.51
CA ALA A 204 12.22 24.32 -11.21
C ALA A 204 12.98 24.77 -12.47
N GLN A 205 12.53 24.31 -13.64
CA GLN A 205 13.00 24.76 -14.97
C GLN A 205 12.12 25.88 -15.54
#